data_d475e57c56594f5535a6968d8d4ea688
#
_entry.id   d475e57c56594f5535a6968d8d4ea688
#
_cell.length_a   1.000
_cell.length_b   1.000
_cell.length_c   1.000
_cell.angle_alpha   90.00
_cell.angle_beta   90.00
_cell.angle_gamma   90.00
#
_symmetry.space_group_name_H-M   'P 1'
#
loop_
_entity.id
_entity.type
_entity.pdbx_description
1 polymer ?
#
loop_
_entity_poly.entity_id
_entity_poly.type
_entity_poly.pdbx_seq_one_letter_code
_entity_poly.pdbx_strand_id
1 'polypeptide(L)'
;LKKNDPYWSKSSFSGDNRIQRAEGGEERANSVLNGLKSMKQKAALDDWVLVHDAARPCVRHRDIDSLITAALNRQQGAILAAPIHDTVKKVDNDLVDETVDRTSFWRALTPQIFKFGELEKALISAEMKGQTITDEASAIEQMGQSVHVVQGHADNIKITSPEDLELARFYLQQQSKEQCA
;
A
#
# COMPACT_ATOMS: atom_id res chain seq x y z
N LEU A 1 0.94 -4.11 14.53
CA LEU A 1 2.18 -3.94 15.31
C LEU A 1 2.55 -5.24 16.01
N LYS A 2 3.85 -5.47 16.27
CA LYS A 2 4.26 -6.59 17.13
C LYS A 2 3.61 -6.47 18.51
N LYS A 3 3.29 -7.61 19.16
CA LYS A 3 2.61 -7.66 20.44
C LYS A 3 3.30 -6.79 21.51
N ASN A 4 4.62 -6.77 21.51
CA ASN A 4 5.47 -6.03 22.46
C ASN A 4 6.23 -4.90 21.76
N ASP A 5 5.58 -4.13 20.89
CA ASP A 5 6.19 -2.97 20.25
C ASP A 5 6.55 -1.90 21.30
N PRO A 6 7.86 -1.59 21.49
CA PRO A 6 8.28 -0.67 22.55
C PRO A 6 8.10 0.80 22.21
N TYR A 7 7.78 1.12 20.95
CA TYR A 7 7.66 2.50 20.45
C TYR A 7 6.22 3.00 20.47
N TRP A 8 5.24 2.09 20.37
CA TRP A 8 3.84 2.49 20.31
C TRP A 8 3.42 3.34 21.51
N SER A 9 3.71 2.91 22.73
CA SER A 9 3.33 3.64 23.95
C SER A 9 3.97 5.04 24.07
N LYS A 10 5.05 5.26 23.34
CA LYS A 10 5.79 6.54 23.29
C LYS A 10 5.33 7.42 22.12
N SER A 11 4.49 6.90 21.21
CA SER A 11 4.01 7.66 20.07
C SER A 11 2.89 8.61 20.49
N SER A 12 2.79 9.75 19.80
CA SER A 12 1.69 10.70 19.96
C SER A 12 0.31 10.13 19.62
N PHE A 13 0.27 8.96 18.98
CA PHE A 13 -0.94 8.29 18.55
C PHE A 13 -1.49 7.28 19.58
N SER A 14 -0.73 6.94 20.62
CA SER A 14 -1.10 5.88 21.56
C SER A 14 -2.36 6.16 22.38
N GLY A 15 -2.75 7.45 22.52
CA GLY A 15 -3.97 7.89 23.20
C GLY A 15 -5.13 8.27 22.26
N ASP A 16 -4.95 8.19 20.94
CA ASP A 16 -6.00 8.56 19.99
C ASP A 16 -7.01 7.43 19.84
N ASN A 17 -8.26 7.68 20.27
CA ASN A 17 -9.37 6.71 20.24
C ASN A 17 -9.82 6.34 18.82
N ARG A 18 -9.40 7.08 17.80
CA ARG A 18 -9.65 6.76 16.37
C ARG A 18 -8.71 5.67 15.87
N ILE A 19 -7.62 5.39 16.59
CA ILE A 19 -6.59 4.44 16.20
C ILE A 19 -6.74 3.15 16.99
N GLN A 20 -6.98 2.07 16.29
CA GLN A 20 -7.04 0.73 16.85
C GLN A 20 -5.80 -0.07 16.46
N ARG A 21 -5.21 -0.77 17.43
CA ARG A 21 -4.10 -1.69 17.17
C ARG A 21 -4.63 -3.06 16.76
N ALA A 22 -4.02 -3.63 15.72
CA ALA A 22 -4.14 -5.04 15.38
C ALA A 22 -2.78 -5.73 15.56
N GLU A 23 -2.80 -7.02 15.87
CA GLU A 23 -1.58 -7.81 15.99
C GLU A 23 -0.98 -8.04 14.61
N GLY A 24 0.34 -7.82 14.47
CA GLY A 24 1.06 -8.13 13.24
C GLY A 24 1.19 -9.62 13.04
N GLY A 25 1.24 -10.06 11.79
CA GLY A 25 1.53 -11.43 11.39
C GLY A 25 3.02 -11.63 11.07
N GLU A 26 3.36 -12.85 10.63
CA GLU A 26 4.72 -13.18 10.21
C GLU A 26 5.11 -12.42 8.94
N GLU A 27 4.18 -12.31 8.00
CA GLU A 27 4.32 -11.56 6.76
C GLU A 27 3.41 -10.31 6.74
N ARG A 28 3.64 -9.43 5.75
CA ARG A 28 2.83 -8.22 5.56
C ARG A 28 1.37 -8.58 5.30
N ALA A 29 1.09 -9.56 4.46
CA ALA A 29 -0.26 -10.00 4.12
C ALA A 29 -1.02 -10.50 5.36
N ASN A 30 -0.37 -11.28 6.26
CA ASN A 30 -0.98 -11.72 7.52
C ASN A 30 -1.29 -10.53 8.44
N SER A 31 -0.42 -9.52 8.47
CA SER A 31 -0.65 -8.29 9.26
C SER A 31 -1.88 -7.53 8.76
N VAL A 32 -2.06 -7.42 7.43
CA VAL A 32 -3.24 -6.80 6.82
C VAL A 32 -4.50 -7.61 7.13
N LEU A 33 -4.46 -8.92 6.97
CA LEU A 33 -5.59 -9.79 7.29
C LEU A 33 -6.00 -9.71 8.77
N ASN A 34 -5.04 -9.63 9.69
CA ASN A 34 -5.31 -9.41 11.11
C ASN A 34 -5.95 -8.04 11.37
N GLY A 35 -5.50 -7.01 10.65
CA GLY A 35 -6.12 -5.69 10.64
C GLY A 35 -7.60 -5.77 10.22
N LEU A 36 -7.90 -6.43 9.10
CA LEU A 36 -9.27 -6.63 8.63
C LEU A 36 -10.10 -7.41 9.66
N LYS A 37 -9.58 -8.52 10.18
CA LYS A 37 -10.26 -9.32 11.21
C LYS A 37 -10.63 -8.48 12.45
N SER A 38 -9.78 -7.54 12.85
CA SER A 38 -10.04 -6.64 13.98
C SER A 38 -11.17 -5.64 13.74
N MET A 39 -11.48 -5.36 12.46
CA MET A 39 -12.54 -4.43 12.05
C MET A 39 -13.87 -5.12 11.72
N LYS A 40 -13.93 -6.46 11.72
CA LYS A 40 -15.06 -7.26 11.23
C LYS A 40 -16.40 -6.95 11.90
N GLN A 41 -16.40 -6.47 13.13
CA GLN A 41 -17.63 -6.07 13.84
C GLN A 41 -18.06 -4.62 13.54
N LYS A 42 -17.20 -3.83 12.87
CA LYS A 42 -17.36 -2.39 12.63
C LYS A 42 -17.52 -2.05 11.15
N ALA A 43 -17.10 -2.93 10.25
CA ALA A 43 -17.11 -2.73 8.82
C ALA A 43 -18.10 -3.70 8.14
N ALA A 44 -18.88 -3.20 7.20
CA ALA A 44 -19.69 -4.00 6.30
C ALA A 44 -18.82 -4.57 5.15
N LEU A 45 -19.29 -5.63 4.49
CA LEU A 45 -18.54 -6.25 3.39
C LEU A 45 -18.32 -5.32 2.20
N ASP A 46 -19.24 -4.37 1.98
CA ASP A 46 -19.17 -3.39 0.90
C ASP A 46 -18.45 -2.09 1.28
N ASP A 47 -18.02 -1.94 2.54
CA ASP A 47 -17.22 -0.78 2.95
C ASP A 47 -15.87 -0.79 2.25
N TRP A 48 -15.36 0.40 1.96
CA TRP A 48 -14.06 0.58 1.34
C TRP A 48 -12.97 0.62 2.41
N VAL A 49 -11.91 -0.12 2.19
CA VAL A 49 -10.72 -0.13 3.05
C VAL A 49 -9.49 0.30 2.26
N LEU A 50 -8.72 1.23 2.84
CA LEU A 50 -7.41 1.62 2.31
C LEU A 50 -6.32 0.92 3.13
N VAL A 51 -5.43 0.24 2.43
CA VAL A 51 -4.22 -0.34 3.03
C VAL A 51 -3.02 0.52 2.67
N HIS A 52 -2.30 0.99 3.69
CA HIS A 52 -1.17 1.87 3.51
C HIS A 52 0.04 1.45 4.33
N ASP A 53 1.20 1.46 3.69
CA ASP A 53 2.48 1.18 4.36
C ASP A 53 2.88 2.36 5.25
N ALA A 54 3.03 2.15 6.56
CA ALA A 54 3.52 3.17 7.48
C ALA A 54 4.93 3.71 7.09
N ALA A 55 5.69 2.92 6.32
CA ALA A 55 6.98 3.31 5.79
C ALA A 55 6.91 4.27 4.57
N ARG A 56 5.72 4.72 4.15
CA ARG A 56 5.52 5.69 3.06
C ARG A 56 4.89 6.99 3.58
N PRO A 57 5.60 7.80 4.35
CA PRO A 57 5.03 8.99 4.98
C PRO A 57 4.73 10.13 4.00
N CYS A 58 5.26 10.07 2.77
CA CYS A 58 5.18 11.15 1.79
C CYS A 58 3.95 11.05 0.87
N VAL A 59 2.95 10.21 1.19
CA VAL A 59 1.70 10.16 0.42
C VAL A 59 0.98 11.51 0.47
N ARG A 60 0.56 12.01 -0.69
CA ARG A 60 -0.15 13.30 -0.81
C ARG A 60 -1.65 13.11 -0.62
N HIS A 61 -2.33 14.03 0.05
CA HIS A 61 -3.79 13.99 0.23
C HIS A 61 -4.52 13.91 -1.12
N ARG A 62 -4.09 14.69 -2.11
CA ARG A 62 -4.67 14.67 -3.47
C ARG A 62 -4.59 13.30 -4.15
N ASP A 63 -3.53 12.51 -3.87
CA ASP A 63 -3.41 11.15 -4.42
C ASP A 63 -4.41 10.21 -3.75
N ILE A 64 -4.61 10.36 -2.43
CA ILE A 64 -5.62 9.61 -1.69
C ILE A 64 -7.02 9.94 -2.22
N ASP A 65 -7.34 11.21 -2.40
CA ASP A 65 -8.64 11.67 -2.92
C ASP A 65 -8.89 11.14 -4.34
N SER A 66 -7.87 11.19 -5.20
CA SER A 66 -7.94 10.66 -6.57
C SER A 66 -8.18 9.14 -6.56
N LEU A 67 -7.49 8.41 -5.67
CA LEU A 67 -7.65 6.97 -5.52
C LEU A 67 -9.06 6.60 -5.06
N ILE A 68 -9.56 7.27 -4.03
CA ILE A 68 -10.93 7.06 -3.52
C ILE A 68 -11.96 7.36 -4.61
N THR A 69 -11.83 8.51 -5.28
CA THR A 69 -12.73 8.91 -6.35
C THR A 69 -12.77 7.89 -7.49
N ALA A 70 -11.60 7.38 -7.90
CA ALA A 70 -11.50 6.38 -8.96
C ALA A 70 -12.18 5.06 -8.56
N ALA A 71 -11.96 4.58 -7.33
CA ALA A 71 -12.57 3.35 -6.82
C ALA A 71 -14.09 3.47 -6.72
N LEU A 72 -14.60 4.58 -6.17
CA LEU A 72 -16.03 4.83 -6.03
C LEU A 72 -16.74 4.94 -7.39
N ASN A 73 -16.17 5.69 -8.33
CA ASN A 73 -16.79 5.88 -9.66
C ASN A 73 -16.80 4.58 -10.47
N ARG A 74 -15.81 3.72 -10.31
CA ARG A 74 -15.71 2.45 -11.05
C ARG A 74 -16.32 1.27 -10.31
N GLN A 75 -16.62 1.44 -9.01
CA GLN A 75 -17.04 0.34 -8.12
C GLN A 75 -16.04 -0.83 -8.18
N GLN A 76 -14.74 -0.51 -8.27
CA GLN A 76 -13.65 -1.47 -8.47
C GLN A 76 -12.45 -1.08 -7.61
N GLY A 77 -11.73 -2.09 -7.08
CA GLY A 77 -10.48 -1.88 -6.36
C GLY A 77 -9.43 -1.14 -7.19
N ALA A 78 -8.64 -0.31 -6.53
CA ALA A 78 -7.64 0.53 -7.18
C ALA A 78 -6.36 0.66 -6.36
N ILE A 79 -5.26 0.94 -7.05
CA ILE A 79 -3.95 1.19 -6.43
C ILE A 79 -3.35 2.50 -6.92
N LEU A 80 -2.58 3.15 -6.08
CA LEU A 80 -1.64 4.15 -6.55
C LEU A 80 -0.45 3.45 -7.19
N ALA A 81 0.02 3.98 -8.31
CA ALA A 81 1.26 3.53 -8.94
C ALA A 81 1.97 4.70 -9.65
N ALA A 82 3.25 4.55 -9.90
CA ALA A 82 4.03 5.52 -10.65
C ALA A 82 4.74 4.82 -11.84
N PRO A 83 4.76 5.43 -13.05
CA PRO A 83 5.46 4.85 -14.18
C PRO A 83 6.96 4.75 -13.91
N ILE A 84 7.61 3.76 -14.49
CA ILE A 84 9.07 3.62 -14.45
C ILE A 84 9.67 4.48 -15.57
N HIS A 85 10.58 5.40 -15.17
CA HIS A 85 11.28 6.28 -16.10
C HIS A 85 12.65 5.75 -16.51
N ASP A 86 13.28 4.92 -15.70
CA ASP A 86 14.57 4.34 -15.99
C ASP A 86 14.48 3.18 -16.99
N THR A 87 15.59 2.87 -17.66
CA THR A 87 15.69 1.67 -18.49
C THR A 87 15.63 0.42 -17.61
N VAL A 88 14.68 -0.47 -17.90
CA VAL A 88 14.52 -1.73 -17.17
C VAL A 88 15.27 -2.85 -17.87
N LYS A 89 16.09 -3.57 -17.12
CA LYS A 89 16.84 -4.75 -17.58
C LYS A 89 16.32 -5.98 -16.85
N LYS A 90 16.07 -7.04 -17.59
CA LYS A 90 15.92 -8.37 -17.03
C LYS A 90 17.32 -8.98 -16.91
N VAL A 91 17.64 -9.51 -15.74
CA VAL A 91 18.97 -10.02 -15.40
C VAL A 91 18.86 -11.47 -14.95
N ASP A 92 19.74 -12.32 -15.44
CA ASP A 92 19.94 -13.68 -14.98
C ASP A 92 21.43 -13.91 -14.69
N ASN A 93 21.77 -14.44 -13.51
CA ASN A 93 23.15 -14.70 -13.07
C ASN A 93 24.14 -13.54 -13.35
N ASP A 94 23.74 -12.29 -12.95
CA ASP A 94 24.51 -11.05 -13.13
C ASP A 94 24.73 -10.61 -14.59
N LEU A 95 24.14 -11.29 -15.55
CA LEU A 95 24.16 -10.93 -16.95
C LEU A 95 22.83 -10.33 -17.38
N VAL A 96 22.91 -9.31 -18.24
CA VAL A 96 21.70 -8.74 -18.86
C VAL A 96 21.15 -9.73 -19.87
N ASP A 97 19.93 -10.24 -19.62
CA ASP A 97 19.20 -11.10 -20.56
C ASP A 97 18.56 -10.24 -21.66
N GLU A 98 17.76 -9.25 -21.25
CA GLU A 98 17.09 -8.35 -22.19
C GLU A 98 16.85 -6.94 -21.62
N THR A 99 16.64 -5.98 -22.52
CA THR A 99 16.08 -4.68 -22.17
C THR A 99 14.56 -4.74 -22.34
N VAL A 100 13.84 -4.54 -21.24
CA VAL A 100 12.37 -4.61 -21.22
C VAL A 100 11.77 -3.28 -21.69
N ASP A 101 10.73 -3.33 -22.51
CA ASP A 101 9.94 -2.15 -22.83
C ASP A 101 9.20 -1.68 -21.56
N ARG A 102 9.63 -0.55 -21.02
CA ARG A 102 9.12 -0.01 -19.77
C ARG A 102 7.73 0.66 -19.87
N THR A 103 7.19 0.85 -21.05
CA THR A 103 5.94 1.64 -21.24
C THR A 103 4.75 1.08 -20.50
N SER A 104 4.73 -0.23 -20.24
CA SER A 104 3.69 -0.93 -19.48
C SER A 104 4.07 -1.25 -18.03
N PHE A 105 5.27 -0.83 -17.57
CA PHE A 105 5.73 -1.14 -16.23
C PHE A 105 5.56 0.06 -15.29
N TRP A 106 4.90 -0.19 -14.17
CA TRP A 106 4.65 0.79 -13.12
C TRP A 106 5.11 0.25 -11.76
N ARG A 107 5.61 1.12 -10.92
CA ARG A 107 5.90 0.79 -9.52
C ARG A 107 4.60 0.89 -8.72
N ALA A 108 4.14 -0.22 -8.15
CA ALA A 108 3.03 -0.20 -7.23
C ALA A 108 3.39 0.62 -5.97
N LEU A 109 2.49 1.47 -5.56
CA LEU A 109 2.57 2.29 -4.36
C LEU A 109 1.42 1.92 -3.41
N THR A 110 1.41 2.52 -2.24
CA THR A 110 0.26 2.52 -1.34
C THR A 110 -0.15 3.96 -1.02
N PRO A 111 -1.43 4.24 -0.66
CA PRO A 111 -2.48 3.28 -0.35
C PRO A 111 -3.00 2.52 -1.57
N GLN A 112 -3.60 1.35 -1.27
CA GLN A 112 -4.39 0.53 -2.17
C GLN A 112 -5.80 0.42 -1.58
N ILE A 113 -6.84 0.53 -2.40
CA ILE A 113 -8.24 0.58 -1.94
C ILE A 113 -9.05 -0.56 -2.54
N PHE A 114 -9.80 -1.27 -1.69
CA PHE A 114 -10.66 -2.38 -2.08
C PHE A 114 -11.90 -2.43 -1.19
N LYS A 115 -12.94 -3.15 -1.62
CA LYS A 115 -14.03 -3.49 -0.72
C LYS A 115 -13.54 -4.45 0.35
N PHE A 116 -13.98 -4.23 1.59
CA PHE A 116 -13.55 -5.00 2.76
C PHE A 116 -13.72 -6.52 2.55
N GLY A 117 -14.90 -6.95 2.10
CA GLY A 117 -15.18 -8.37 1.90
C GLY A 117 -14.40 -8.99 0.76
N GLU A 118 -14.12 -8.24 -0.32
CA GLU A 118 -13.31 -8.71 -1.44
C GLU A 118 -11.86 -8.94 -1.01
N LEU A 119 -11.26 -7.97 -0.30
CA LEU A 119 -9.89 -8.07 0.16
C LEU A 119 -9.74 -9.16 1.23
N GLU A 120 -10.65 -9.24 2.21
CA GLU A 120 -10.62 -10.31 3.22
C GLU A 120 -10.64 -11.69 2.54
N LYS A 121 -11.57 -11.91 1.61
CA LYS A 121 -11.69 -13.17 0.87
C LYS A 121 -10.44 -13.50 0.05
N ALA A 122 -9.86 -12.50 -0.62
CA ALA A 122 -8.66 -12.68 -1.44
C ALA A 122 -7.45 -13.12 -0.59
N LEU A 123 -7.22 -12.42 0.53
CA LEU A 123 -6.11 -12.75 1.44
C LEU A 123 -6.28 -14.12 2.10
N ILE A 124 -7.50 -14.49 2.52
CA ILE A 124 -7.78 -15.83 3.07
C ILE A 124 -7.52 -16.89 2.00
N SER A 125 -8.00 -16.70 0.77
CA SER A 125 -7.77 -17.65 -0.32
C SER A 125 -6.29 -17.85 -0.63
N ALA A 126 -5.52 -16.78 -0.64
CA ALA A 126 -4.07 -16.84 -0.87
C ALA A 126 -3.35 -17.58 0.27
N GLU A 127 -3.70 -17.28 1.54
CA GLU A 127 -3.16 -17.97 2.71
C GLU A 127 -3.43 -19.47 2.65
N MET A 128 -4.68 -19.88 2.35
CA MET A 128 -5.06 -21.30 2.23
C MET A 128 -4.32 -22.04 1.11
N LYS A 129 -3.95 -21.33 0.02
CA LYS A 129 -3.23 -21.90 -1.13
C LYS A 129 -1.71 -21.82 -0.98
N GLY A 130 -1.19 -21.22 0.09
CA GLY A 130 0.24 -20.98 0.28
C GLY A 130 0.85 -20.07 -0.80
N GLN A 131 0.05 -19.13 -1.35
CA GLN A 131 0.48 -18.23 -2.39
C GLN A 131 1.17 -17.00 -1.79
N THR A 132 2.30 -16.62 -2.37
CA THR A 132 3.00 -15.38 -1.97
C THR A 132 2.22 -14.16 -2.44
N ILE A 133 1.93 -13.26 -1.51
CA ILE A 133 1.27 -11.98 -1.74
C ILE A 133 2.27 -10.85 -1.53
N THR A 134 2.54 -10.09 -2.59
CA THR A 134 3.46 -8.95 -2.55
C THR A 134 2.78 -7.66 -2.11
N ASP A 135 1.51 -7.49 -2.51
CA ASP A 135 0.64 -6.37 -2.16
C ASP A 135 -0.84 -6.80 -2.24
N GLU A 136 -1.77 -5.91 -1.88
CA GLU A 136 -3.21 -6.22 -1.87
C GLU A 136 -3.74 -6.49 -3.28
N ALA A 137 -3.22 -5.76 -4.29
CA ALA A 137 -3.60 -5.96 -5.69
C ALA A 137 -3.31 -7.40 -6.14
N SER A 138 -2.13 -7.94 -5.82
CA SER A 138 -1.75 -9.30 -6.20
C SER A 138 -2.69 -10.36 -5.63
N ALA A 139 -3.26 -10.16 -4.44
CA ALA A 139 -4.26 -11.07 -3.89
C ALA A 139 -5.58 -11.03 -4.68
N ILE A 140 -6.02 -9.84 -5.08
CA ILE A 140 -7.23 -9.63 -5.89
C ILE A 140 -7.05 -10.20 -7.31
N GLU A 141 -5.89 -9.97 -7.92
CA GLU A 141 -5.53 -10.50 -9.24
C GLU A 141 -5.52 -12.04 -9.27
N GLN A 142 -5.02 -12.68 -8.20
CA GLN A 142 -5.04 -14.15 -8.05
C GLN A 142 -6.46 -14.72 -7.96
N MET A 143 -7.46 -13.90 -7.65
CA MET A 143 -8.88 -14.28 -7.75
C MET A 143 -9.47 -14.04 -9.14
N GLY A 144 -8.67 -13.61 -10.12
CA GLY A 144 -9.12 -13.31 -11.49
C GLY A 144 -9.85 -11.97 -11.60
N GLN A 145 -9.72 -11.09 -10.62
CA GLN A 145 -10.32 -9.75 -10.64
C GLN A 145 -9.31 -8.71 -11.14
N SER A 146 -9.79 -7.72 -11.87
CA SER A 146 -8.97 -6.60 -12.34
C SER A 146 -8.85 -5.53 -11.27
N VAL A 147 -7.71 -4.86 -11.23
CA VAL A 147 -7.42 -3.74 -10.34
C VAL A 147 -7.14 -2.48 -11.16
N HIS A 148 -7.74 -1.36 -10.79
CA HIS A 148 -7.53 -0.09 -11.48
C HIS A 148 -6.25 0.60 -11.00
N VAL A 149 -5.48 1.19 -11.92
CA VAL A 149 -4.27 1.96 -11.61
C VAL A 149 -4.59 3.45 -11.62
N VAL A 150 -4.24 4.13 -10.55
CA VAL A 150 -4.30 5.60 -10.42
C VAL A 150 -2.87 6.12 -10.29
N GLN A 151 -2.52 7.08 -11.12
CA GLN A 151 -1.17 7.65 -11.06
C GLN A 151 -1.00 8.47 -9.78
N GLY A 152 -0.03 8.05 -8.96
CA GLY A 152 0.43 8.77 -7.79
C GLY A 152 1.76 9.49 -8.04
N HIS A 153 2.17 10.31 -7.07
CA HIS A 153 3.42 11.05 -7.15
C HIS A 153 4.62 10.15 -6.85
N ALA A 154 5.71 10.36 -7.58
CA ALA A 154 6.94 9.57 -7.44
C ALA A 154 7.66 9.78 -6.09
N ASP A 155 7.36 10.88 -5.39
CA ASP A 155 7.87 11.21 -4.06
C ASP A 155 7.21 10.40 -2.92
N ASN A 156 6.18 9.60 -3.21
CA ASN A 156 5.60 8.62 -2.28
C ASN A 156 6.54 7.41 -2.13
N ILE A 157 7.76 7.68 -1.66
CA ILE A 157 8.80 6.67 -1.49
C ILE A 157 8.52 5.78 -0.28
N LYS A 158 9.09 4.57 -0.30
CA LYS A 158 9.11 3.66 0.86
C LYS A 158 10.46 3.81 1.56
N ILE A 159 10.46 4.15 2.83
CA ILE A 159 11.66 4.20 3.65
C ILE A 159 12.09 2.76 3.93
N THR A 160 13.22 2.36 3.35
CA THR A 160 13.83 1.03 3.50
C THR A 160 15.26 1.10 4.02
N SER A 161 15.87 2.27 3.90
CA SER A 161 17.23 2.54 4.37
C SER A 161 17.30 3.86 5.14
N PRO A 162 18.40 4.14 5.90
CA PRO A 162 18.58 5.44 6.56
C PRO A 162 18.61 6.62 5.59
N GLU A 163 19.14 6.44 4.39
CA GLU A 163 19.21 7.45 3.33
C GLU A 163 17.83 7.86 2.84
N ASP A 164 16.90 6.90 2.75
CA ASP A 164 15.51 7.16 2.38
C ASP A 164 14.81 8.09 3.39
N LEU A 165 15.21 8.03 4.67
CA LEU A 165 14.64 8.89 5.70
C LEU A 165 14.97 10.36 5.46
N GLU A 166 16.19 10.68 5.06
CA GLU A 166 16.59 12.05 4.73
C GLU A 166 15.85 12.55 3.49
N LEU A 167 15.70 11.69 2.48
CA LEU A 167 14.94 12.00 1.29
C LEU A 167 13.45 12.22 1.60
N ALA A 168 12.87 11.40 2.47
CA ALA A 168 11.49 11.60 2.91
C ALA A 168 11.30 12.92 3.67
N ARG A 169 12.24 13.32 4.53
CA ARG A 169 12.22 14.62 5.21
C ARG A 169 12.22 15.78 4.21
N PHE A 170 13.06 15.68 3.19
CA PHE A 170 13.11 16.69 2.13
C PHE A 170 11.76 16.80 1.41
N TYR A 171 11.17 15.68 0.98
CA TYR A 171 9.86 15.68 0.31
C TYR A 171 8.75 16.26 1.19
N LEU A 172 8.65 15.88 2.46
CA LEU A 172 7.66 16.42 3.38
C LEU A 172 7.80 17.94 3.57
N GLN A 173 9.04 18.45 3.63
CA GLN A 173 9.29 19.90 3.70
C GLN A 173 8.83 20.64 2.43
N GLN A 174 9.04 20.06 1.24
CA GLN A 174 8.55 20.65 0.00
C GLN A 174 7.02 20.63 -0.07
N GLN A 175 6.38 19.50 0.27
CA GLN A 175 4.93 19.38 0.32
C GLN A 175 4.29 20.42 1.27
N SER A 176 4.90 20.66 2.43
CA SER A 176 4.41 21.67 3.38
C SER A 176 4.46 23.09 2.80
N LYS A 177 5.47 23.42 1.98
CA LYS A 177 5.56 24.72 1.31
C LYS A 177 4.50 24.87 0.20
N GLU A 178 4.23 23.80 -0.56
CA GLU A 178 3.19 23.79 -1.60
C GLU A 178 1.79 24.00 -1.03
N GLN A 179 1.52 23.56 0.21
CA GLN A 179 0.22 23.74 0.89
C GLN A 179 0.03 25.16 1.44
N CYS A 180 1.09 25.91 1.61
CA CYS A 180 1.06 27.28 2.14
C CYS A 180 1.08 28.36 1.03
N ALA A 181 1.23 28.00 -0.24
CA ALA A 181 1.27 28.88 -1.40
C ALA A 181 -0.07 28.90 -2.15
#